data_78765b1cee43b7e9279750ce5e081359
#
_entry.id   78765b1cee43b7e9279750ce5e081359
#
_cell.length_a   1.000
_cell.length_b   1.000
_cell.length_c   1.000
_cell.angle_alpha   90.00
_cell.angle_beta   90.00
_cell.angle_gamma   90.00
#
_symmetry.space_group_name_H-M   'P 1'
#
loop_
_entity.id
_entity.type
_entity.pdbx_description
1 polymer ?
#
loop_
_entity_poly.entity_id
_entity_poly.type
_entity_poly.pdbx_seq_one_letter_code
_entity_poly.pdbx_strand_id
1 'polypeptide(L)'
;MKKLLLWGLPLLCLAAGCREQTDETPDERSIAYNDRAIALMQDYLERDEVLPDSSLLAACRTRTDTIQRVMKDIVDSCQTLLDSALLYSPEHYFYYAQKATLYACGAYYQEAARWMEKALKKKDLPELRLGAGMFLQKAGEEQQAHTRYRHVADQYRTRDTLSSADRINYAFALILSGEKEMARRTIDSLITDTLARKQLLQMTENPQEALNALFP
;
A
#
# COMPACT_ATOMS: atom_id res chain seq x y z
N MET A 1 -18.08 8.28 -7.68
CA MET A 1 -17.76 9.04 -6.46
C MET A 1 -17.68 8.24 -5.14
N LYS A 2 -17.76 6.89 -5.12
CA LYS A 2 -17.64 6.08 -3.87
C LYS A 2 -16.39 5.20 -3.80
N LYS A 3 -15.49 5.26 -4.78
CA LYS A 3 -14.27 4.42 -4.84
C LYS A 3 -13.06 5.02 -4.08
N LEU A 4 -13.04 6.32 -3.83
CA LEU A 4 -11.92 7.01 -3.18
C LEU A 4 -11.75 6.71 -1.68
N LEU A 5 -12.82 6.34 -0.98
CA LEU A 5 -12.76 6.03 0.46
C LEU A 5 -12.10 4.69 0.77
N LEU A 6 -12.05 3.75 -0.20
CA LEU A 6 -11.37 2.46 -0.04
C LEU A 6 -9.85 2.55 -0.23
N TRP A 7 -9.36 3.55 -0.96
CA TRP A 7 -7.94 3.75 -1.24
C TRP A 7 -7.15 4.30 -0.04
N GLY A 8 -7.83 5.03 0.84
CA GLY A 8 -7.20 5.62 2.03
C GLY A 8 -6.88 4.63 3.15
N LEU A 9 -7.63 3.52 3.27
CA LEU A 9 -7.50 2.64 4.43
C LEU A 9 -6.21 1.82 4.46
N PRO A 10 -5.77 1.10 3.41
CA PRO A 10 -4.55 0.30 3.48
C PRO A 10 -3.28 1.14 3.31
N LEU A 11 -3.32 2.23 2.54
CA LEU A 11 -2.22 3.20 2.47
C LEU A 11 -2.00 3.90 3.81
N LEU A 12 -3.08 4.25 4.52
CA LEU A 12 -3.02 4.83 5.86
C LEU A 12 -2.57 3.81 6.91
N CYS A 13 -2.95 2.55 6.82
CA CYS A 13 -2.50 1.51 7.76
C CYS A 13 -1.01 1.18 7.56
N LEU A 14 -0.52 1.10 6.31
CA LEU A 14 0.91 0.96 6.03
C LEU A 14 1.70 2.20 6.46
N ALA A 15 1.14 3.41 6.28
CA ALA A 15 1.80 4.66 6.66
C ALA A 15 1.71 4.97 8.17
N ALA A 16 0.57 4.71 8.81
CA ALA A 16 0.36 5.01 10.23
C ALA A 16 1.11 4.03 11.15
N GLY A 17 1.13 2.73 10.81
CA GLY A 17 1.88 1.73 11.57
C GLY A 17 3.39 1.94 11.52
N CYS A 18 3.89 2.50 10.41
CA CYS A 18 5.32 2.71 10.21
C CYS A 18 5.91 3.91 11.00
N ARG A 19 5.07 4.85 11.48
CA ARG A 19 5.57 6.08 12.09
C ARG A 19 6.01 5.91 13.56
N GLU A 20 5.54 4.88 14.25
CA GLU A 20 5.76 4.71 15.70
C GLU A 20 6.98 3.85 16.09
N GLN A 21 7.71 3.26 15.13
CA GLN A 21 8.74 2.26 15.45
C GLN A 21 10.14 2.54 14.88
N THR A 22 10.53 3.78 14.67
CA THR A 22 11.90 4.08 14.22
C THR A 22 12.79 4.39 15.41
N ASP A 23 13.88 3.62 15.57
CA ASP A 23 14.93 3.88 16.56
C ASP A 23 15.80 5.10 16.17
N GLU A 24 15.72 5.54 14.91
CA GLU A 24 16.41 6.71 14.40
C GLU A 24 15.44 7.79 13.93
N THR A 25 15.60 8.99 14.44
CA THR A 25 14.85 10.17 13.95
C THR A 25 15.37 10.53 12.56
N PRO A 26 14.53 10.55 11.52
CA PRO A 26 14.98 10.89 10.18
C PRO A 26 15.39 12.36 10.09
N ASP A 27 16.31 12.69 9.17
CA ASP A 27 16.69 14.07 8.86
C ASP A 27 15.46 14.88 8.43
N GLU A 28 15.32 16.12 8.91
CA GLU A 28 14.17 17.00 8.60
C GLU A 28 13.99 17.22 7.09
N ARG A 29 15.08 17.26 6.33
CA ARG A 29 15.04 17.38 4.86
C ARG A 29 14.42 16.14 4.23
N SER A 30 14.71 14.96 4.76
CA SER A 30 14.12 13.70 4.25
C SER A 30 12.62 13.67 4.51
N ILE A 31 12.15 14.17 5.67
CA ILE A 31 10.74 14.32 5.98
C ILE A 31 10.07 15.26 4.97
N ALA A 32 10.67 16.43 4.72
CA ALA A 32 10.13 17.43 3.80
C ALA A 32 10.01 16.90 2.36
N TYR A 33 10.99 16.14 1.87
CA TYR A 33 10.92 15.52 0.54
C TYR A 33 9.84 14.44 0.46
N ASN A 34 9.71 13.60 1.49
CA ASN A 34 8.67 12.60 1.57
C ASN A 34 7.26 13.22 1.58
N ASP A 35 7.04 14.25 2.40
CA ASP A 35 5.75 14.92 2.52
C ASP A 35 5.35 15.58 1.18
N ARG A 36 6.33 16.15 0.45
CA ARG A 36 6.08 16.66 -0.90
C ARG A 36 5.72 15.57 -1.89
N ALA A 37 6.35 14.40 -1.83
CA ALA A 37 6.02 13.28 -2.70
C ALA A 37 4.59 12.78 -2.44
N ILE A 38 4.21 12.65 -1.16
CA ILE A 38 2.85 12.25 -0.77
C ILE A 38 1.83 13.28 -1.22
N ALA A 39 2.08 14.57 -0.95
CA ALA A 39 1.18 15.65 -1.33
C ALA A 39 0.97 15.71 -2.86
N LEU A 40 2.04 15.51 -3.65
CA LEU A 40 1.95 15.50 -5.11
C LEU A 40 1.07 14.34 -5.62
N MET A 41 1.22 13.15 -5.05
CA MET A 41 0.40 12.00 -5.41
C MET A 41 -1.06 12.19 -4.96
N GLN A 42 -1.29 12.70 -3.76
CA GLN A 42 -2.64 12.98 -3.25
C GLN A 42 -3.36 14.01 -4.11
N ASP A 43 -2.70 15.13 -4.41
CA ASP A 43 -3.25 16.16 -5.29
C ASP A 43 -3.65 15.59 -6.66
N TYR A 44 -2.83 14.70 -7.21
CA TYR A 44 -3.16 14.00 -8.45
C TYR A 44 -4.40 13.09 -8.31
N LEU A 45 -4.46 12.28 -7.25
CA LEU A 45 -5.57 11.34 -7.02
C LEU A 45 -6.89 12.03 -6.66
N GLU A 46 -6.84 13.21 -6.05
CA GLU A 46 -8.01 14.00 -5.66
C GLU A 46 -8.56 14.86 -6.79
N ARG A 47 -7.78 15.10 -7.85
CA ARG A 47 -8.29 15.82 -9.03
C ARG A 47 -9.32 14.96 -9.75
N ASP A 48 -10.60 15.26 -9.55
CA ASP A 48 -11.74 14.65 -10.28
C ASP A 48 -11.65 14.88 -11.81
N GLU A 49 -10.80 15.79 -12.25
CA GLU A 49 -10.62 16.26 -13.63
C GLU A 49 -9.24 15.92 -14.19
N VAL A 50 -8.81 14.68 -14.14
CA VAL A 50 -7.72 14.21 -15.02
C VAL A 50 -8.30 13.81 -16.38
N LEU A 51 -9.36 14.49 -16.79
CA LEU A 51 -9.81 14.50 -18.18
C LEU A 51 -9.13 15.69 -18.85
N PRO A 52 -8.12 15.46 -19.70
CA PRO A 52 -7.61 16.55 -20.51
C PRO A 52 -8.78 17.17 -21.26
N ASP A 53 -8.75 18.50 -21.37
CA ASP A 53 -9.62 19.25 -22.24
C ASP A 53 -9.85 18.49 -23.56
N SER A 54 -11.05 18.55 -24.09
CA SER A 54 -11.48 17.84 -25.29
C SER A 54 -10.53 18.00 -26.50
N SER A 55 -9.72 19.06 -26.50
CA SER A 55 -8.66 19.30 -27.49
C SER A 55 -7.45 18.36 -27.36
N LEU A 56 -7.11 17.93 -26.14
CA LEU A 56 -6.05 16.93 -25.87
C LEU A 56 -6.53 15.50 -26.13
N LEU A 57 -7.83 15.22 -25.96
CA LEU A 57 -8.42 13.94 -26.31
C LEU A 57 -8.34 13.66 -27.83
N ALA A 58 -8.38 14.69 -28.66
CA ALA A 58 -8.23 14.56 -30.11
C ALA A 58 -6.80 14.26 -30.54
N ALA A 59 -5.79 14.60 -29.74
CA ALA A 59 -4.37 14.36 -30.01
C ALA A 59 -3.87 12.98 -29.51
N CYS A 60 -4.59 12.34 -28.60
CA CYS A 60 -4.25 11.01 -28.06
C CYS A 60 -5.09 9.94 -28.72
N ARG A 61 -4.45 8.86 -29.20
CA ARG A 61 -5.12 7.75 -29.86
C ARG A 61 -6.14 7.06 -28.93
N THR A 62 -5.93 7.14 -27.63
CA THR A 62 -6.91 6.70 -26.63
C THR A 62 -6.77 7.53 -25.35
N ARG A 63 -7.90 7.74 -24.65
CA ARG A 63 -7.96 8.35 -23.31
C ARG A 63 -7.06 7.61 -22.31
N THR A 64 -6.94 6.30 -22.46
CA THR A 64 -6.12 5.43 -21.63
C THR A 64 -4.64 5.79 -21.72
N ASP A 65 -4.11 6.05 -22.93
CA ASP A 65 -2.68 6.39 -23.13
C ASP A 65 -2.31 7.72 -22.42
N THR A 66 -3.23 8.69 -22.43
CA THR A 66 -2.99 9.98 -21.77
C THR A 66 -2.95 9.81 -20.26
N ILE A 67 -3.91 9.08 -19.68
CA ILE A 67 -3.95 8.80 -18.24
C ILE A 67 -2.69 8.07 -17.81
N GLN A 68 -2.26 7.05 -18.56
CA GLN A 68 -1.03 6.31 -18.25
C GLN A 68 0.21 7.19 -18.32
N ARG A 69 0.31 8.10 -19.29
CA ARG A 69 1.44 9.03 -19.39
C ARG A 69 1.49 9.99 -18.22
N VAL A 70 0.35 10.64 -17.88
CA VAL A 70 0.28 11.58 -16.76
C VAL A 70 0.59 10.86 -15.44
N MET A 71 0.04 9.66 -15.24
CA MET A 71 0.35 8.85 -14.05
C MET A 71 1.84 8.53 -13.98
N LYS A 72 2.46 8.16 -15.10
CA LYS A 72 3.89 7.89 -15.16
C LYS A 72 4.72 9.12 -14.76
N ASP A 73 4.41 10.28 -15.29
CA ASP A 73 5.14 11.52 -15.00
C ASP A 73 5.02 11.91 -13.51
N ILE A 74 3.85 11.70 -12.90
CA ILE A 74 3.64 11.91 -11.46
C ILE A 74 4.44 10.91 -10.63
N VAL A 75 4.38 9.63 -10.98
CA VAL A 75 5.16 8.58 -10.29
C VAL A 75 6.65 8.90 -10.36
N ASP A 76 7.18 9.24 -11.54
CA ASP A 76 8.59 9.59 -11.73
C ASP A 76 9.00 10.83 -10.89
N SER A 77 8.12 11.83 -10.82
CA SER A 77 8.35 13.04 -9.98
C SER A 77 8.38 12.68 -8.49
N CYS A 78 7.42 11.88 -8.01
CA CYS A 78 7.40 11.38 -6.63
C CYS A 78 8.62 10.53 -6.30
N GLN A 79 9.05 9.67 -7.23
CA GLN A 79 10.26 8.86 -7.06
C GLN A 79 11.52 9.71 -6.90
N THR A 80 11.65 10.79 -7.67
CA THR A 80 12.77 11.74 -7.56
C THR A 80 12.80 12.43 -6.19
N LEU A 81 11.65 12.82 -5.66
CA LEU A 81 11.54 13.39 -4.32
C LEU A 81 11.93 12.38 -3.24
N LEU A 82 11.50 11.12 -3.37
CA LEU A 82 11.88 10.07 -2.41
C LEU A 82 13.35 9.64 -2.55
N ASP A 83 13.96 9.74 -3.73
CA ASP A 83 15.41 9.58 -3.87
C ASP A 83 16.17 10.67 -3.10
N SER A 84 15.65 11.90 -3.13
CA SER A 84 16.19 12.99 -2.30
C SER A 84 16.00 12.72 -0.80
N ALA A 85 14.87 12.17 -0.37
CA ALA A 85 14.67 11.77 1.03
C ALA A 85 15.68 10.70 1.46
N LEU A 86 15.90 9.69 0.62
CA LEU A 86 16.86 8.60 0.88
C LEU A 86 18.31 9.08 0.88
N LEU A 87 18.65 10.17 0.19
CA LEU A 87 19.99 10.76 0.24
C LEU A 87 20.34 11.26 1.65
N TYR A 88 19.33 11.81 2.38
CA TYR A 88 19.51 12.34 3.73
C TYR A 88 19.27 11.30 4.84
N SER A 89 18.48 10.27 4.58
CA SER A 89 18.20 9.19 5.54
C SER A 89 18.20 7.81 4.86
N PRO A 90 19.38 7.32 4.42
CA PRO A 90 19.48 6.10 3.61
C PRO A 90 19.13 4.81 4.37
N GLU A 91 19.17 4.83 5.69
CA GLU A 91 18.85 3.66 6.51
C GLU A 91 17.36 3.60 6.92
N HIS A 92 16.61 4.66 6.67
CA HIS A 92 15.25 4.77 7.14
C HIS A 92 14.30 3.97 6.23
N TYR A 93 13.84 2.80 6.70
CA TYR A 93 13.02 1.84 5.95
C TYR A 93 11.75 2.44 5.36
N PHE A 94 11.17 3.44 6.03
CA PHE A 94 9.92 4.07 5.65
C PHE A 94 9.95 4.66 4.23
N TYR A 95 11.05 5.31 3.83
CA TYR A 95 11.16 5.90 2.49
C TYR A 95 11.25 4.85 1.38
N TYR A 96 11.81 3.68 1.66
CA TYR A 96 11.77 2.53 0.76
C TYR A 96 10.35 2.01 0.61
N ALA A 97 9.58 1.92 1.72
CA ALA A 97 8.18 1.51 1.70
C ALA A 97 7.30 2.53 0.95
N GLN A 98 7.55 3.83 1.12
CA GLN A 98 6.85 4.89 0.37
C GLN A 98 7.14 4.81 -1.13
N LYS A 99 8.40 4.56 -1.53
CA LYS A 99 8.72 4.32 -2.95
C LYS A 99 7.93 3.12 -3.50
N ALA A 100 7.87 2.03 -2.75
CA ALA A 100 7.09 0.85 -3.15
C ALA A 100 5.61 1.20 -3.34
N THR A 101 5.00 1.93 -2.40
CA THR A 101 3.60 2.33 -2.45
C THR A 101 3.32 3.22 -3.67
N LEU A 102 4.17 4.19 -3.94
CA LEU A 102 4.01 5.09 -5.09
C LEU A 102 4.16 4.35 -6.43
N TYR A 103 5.07 3.38 -6.53
CA TYR A 103 5.12 2.50 -7.70
C TYR A 103 3.83 1.68 -7.87
N ALA A 104 3.26 1.19 -6.77
CA ALA A 104 1.99 0.45 -6.80
C ALA A 104 0.82 1.32 -7.25
N CYS A 105 0.78 2.62 -6.89
CA CYS A 105 -0.20 3.58 -7.39
C CYS A 105 -0.17 3.71 -8.92
N GLY A 106 1.02 3.59 -9.52
CA GLY A 106 1.20 3.58 -10.98
C GLY A 106 1.04 2.20 -11.62
N ALA A 107 0.59 1.18 -10.87
CA ALA A 107 0.51 -0.22 -11.29
C ALA A 107 1.87 -0.87 -11.68
N TYR A 108 3.00 -0.30 -11.23
CA TYR A 108 4.33 -0.88 -11.40
C TYR A 108 4.63 -1.89 -10.28
N TYR A 109 3.88 -2.99 -10.23
CA TYR A 109 3.88 -3.90 -9.08
C TYR A 109 5.18 -4.67 -8.86
N GLN A 110 5.92 -4.99 -9.92
CA GLN A 110 7.24 -5.63 -9.79
C GLN A 110 8.25 -4.69 -9.11
N GLU A 111 8.27 -3.42 -9.52
CA GLU A 111 9.08 -2.37 -8.90
C GLU A 111 8.65 -2.13 -7.45
N ALA A 112 7.34 -2.07 -7.21
CA ALA A 112 6.78 -1.94 -5.86
C ALA A 112 7.25 -3.08 -4.95
N ALA A 113 7.17 -4.33 -5.40
CA ALA A 113 7.67 -5.49 -4.66
C ALA A 113 9.17 -5.38 -4.37
N ARG A 114 9.98 -5.01 -5.36
CA ARG A 114 11.45 -4.83 -5.19
C ARG A 114 11.80 -3.76 -4.15
N TRP A 115 11.08 -2.63 -4.15
CA TRP A 115 11.31 -1.56 -3.18
C TRP A 115 10.83 -1.94 -1.79
N MET A 116 9.73 -2.68 -1.68
CA MET A 116 9.25 -3.20 -0.40
C MET A 116 10.24 -4.22 0.20
N GLU A 117 10.90 -5.05 -0.63
CA GLU A 117 11.99 -5.92 -0.18
C GLU A 117 13.19 -5.14 0.36
N LYS A 118 13.52 -3.99 -0.22
CA LYS A 118 14.56 -3.11 0.34
C LYS A 118 14.15 -2.55 1.70
N ALA A 119 12.88 -2.16 1.88
CA ALA A 119 12.36 -1.73 3.16
C ALA A 119 12.47 -2.85 4.21
N LEU A 120 12.08 -4.08 3.87
CA LEU A 120 12.19 -5.25 4.73
C LEU A 120 13.63 -5.58 5.15
N LYS A 121 14.62 -5.34 4.28
CA LYS A 121 16.04 -5.50 4.64
C LYS A 121 16.51 -4.48 5.66
N LYS A 122 15.88 -3.31 5.73
CA LYS A 122 16.18 -2.28 6.73
C LYS A 122 15.46 -2.56 8.05
N LYS A 123 14.18 -2.93 7.97
CA LYS A 123 13.38 -3.30 9.15
C LYS A 123 12.36 -4.36 8.77
N ASP A 124 12.43 -5.52 9.41
CA ASP A 124 11.52 -6.64 9.15
C ASP A 124 10.25 -6.49 9.99
N LEU A 125 9.22 -5.89 9.40
CA LEU A 125 7.93 -5.63 10.02
C LEU A 125 6.81 -6.43 9.32
N PRO A 126 5.84 -6.99 10.07
CA PRO A 126 4.73 -7.76 9.48
C PRO A 126 3.93 -6.97 8.44
N GLU A 127 3.68 -5.67 8.68
CA GLU A 127 2.96 -4.80 7.76
C GLU A 127 3.71 -4.59 6.43
N LEU A 128 5.03 -4.46 6.46
CA LEU A 128 5.84 -4.37 5.23
C LEU A 128 5.82 -5.71 4.47
N ARG A 129 5.87 -6.83 5.21
CA ARG A 129 5.79 -8.16 4.63
C ARG A 129 4.42 -8.42 3.99
N LEU A 130 3.35 -7.94 4.62
CA LEU A 130 2.00 -7.97 4.07
C LEU A 130 1.92 -7.18 2.76
N GLY A 131 2.43 -5.95 2.75
CA GLY A 131 2.51 -5.10 1.56
C GLY A 131 3.33 -5.74 0.43
N ALA A 132 4.49 -6.34 0.76
CA ALA A 132 5.29 -7.09 -0.21
C ALA A 132 4.50 -8.24 -0.84
N GLY A 133 3.72 -8.98 -0.02
CA GLY A 133 2.84 -10.03 -0.51
C GLY A 133 1.78 -9.49 -1.49
N MET A 134 1.14 -8.37 -1.16
CA MET A 134 0.12 -7.75 -2.02
C MET A 134 0.72 -7.33 -3.37
N PHE A 135 1.91 -6.73 -3.39
CA PHE A 135 2.57 -6.32 -4.63
C PHE A 135 3.04 -7.52 -5.45
N LEU A 136 3.56 -8.57 -4.81
CA LEU A 136 3.91 -9.83 -5.48
C LEU A 136 2.68 -10.47 -6.13
N GLN A 137 1.54 -10.53 -5.45
CA GLN A 137 0.31 -11.07 -6.01
C GLN A 137 -0.18 -10.27 -7.21
N LYS A 138 -0.14 -8.94 -7.15
CA LYS A 138 -0.48 -8.06 -8.28
C LYS A 138 0.53 -8.17 -9.44
N ALA A 139 1.78 -8.54 -9.16
CA ALA A 139 2.81 -8.83 -10.15
C ALA A 139 2.69 -10.25 -10.78
N GLY A 140 1.73 -11.09 -10.30
CA GLY A 140 1.54 -12.46 -10.79
C GLY A 140 2.34 -13.52 -10.03
N GLU A 141 3.06 -13.14 -8.97
CA GLU A 141 3.90 -14.03 -8.16
C GLU A 141 3.09 -14.65 -6.98
N GLU A 142 1.98 -15.29 -7.31
CA GLU A 142 0.97 -15.75 -6.32
C GLU A 142 1.54 -16.65 -5.24
N GLN A 143 2.41 -17.60 -5.60
CA GLN A 143 2.96 -18.57 -4.64
C GLN A 143 3.84 -17.88 -3.58
N GLN A 144 4.65 -16.90 -4.01
CA GLN A 144 5.47 -16.11 -3.10
C GLN A 144 4.59 -15.22 -2.21
N ALA A 145 3.55 -14.61 -2.78
CA ALA A 145 2.59 -13.79 -2.04
C ALA A 145 1.90 -14.60 -0.92
N HIS A 146 1.36 -15.78 -1.25
CA HIS A 146 0.72 -16.65 -0.26
C HIS A 146 1.65 -17.09 0.87
N THR A 147 2.92 -17.34 0.57
CA THR A 147 3.93 -17.65 1.59
C THR A 147 4.11 -16.48 2.55
N ARG A 148 4.13 -15.25 2.03
CA ARG A 148 4.21 -14.03 2.84
C ARG A 148 3.01 -13.85 3.75
N TYR A 149 1.81 -14.01 3.21
CA TYR A 149 0.57 -13.86 3.99
C TYR A 149 0.49 -14.82 5.16
N ARG A 150 0.80 -16.12 4.94
CA ARG A 150 0.83 -17.11 6.02
C ARG A 150 1.85 -16.75 7.10
N HIS A 151 3.05 -16.33 6.69
CA HIS A 151 4.07 -15.91 7.65
C HIS A 151 3.61 -14.72 8.50
N VAL A 152 2.96 -13.72 7.88
CA VAL A 152 2.39 -12.56 8.60
C VAL A 152 1.27 -13.00 9.54
N ALA A 153 0.37 -13.87 9.09
CA ALA A 153 -0.69 -14.40 9.95
C ALA A 153 -0.13 -15.15 11.17
N ASP A 154 0.92 -15.95 10.98
CA ASP A 154 1.58 -16.66 12.08
C ASP A 154 2.28 -15.71 13.06
N GLN A 155 2.94 -14.66 12.56
CA GLN A 155 3.55 -13.64 13.41
C GLN A 155 2.51 -12.92 14.30
N TYR A 156 1.35 -12.54 13.75
CA TYR A 156 0.29 -11.90 14.54
C TYR A 156 -0.39 -12.88 15.51
N ARG A 157 -0.54 -14.14 15.12
CA ARG A 157 -1.15 -15.19 15.97
C ARG A 157 -0.39 -15.42 17.28
N THR A 158 0.92 -15.21 17.27
CA THR A 158 1.80 -15.44 18.44
C THR A 158 1.96 -14.21 19.33
N ARG A 159 1.40 -13.06 18.97
CA ARG A 159 1.48 -11.84 19.79
C ARG A 159 0.42 -11.82 20.88
N ASP A 160 0.83 -11.51 22.10
CA ASP A 160 -0.08 -11.38 23.25
C ASP A 160 -1.06 -10.19 23.12
N THR A 161 -0.59 -9.11 22.49
CA THR A 161 -1.39 -7.88 22.28
C THR A 161 -1.27 -7.40 20.84
N LEU A 162 -2.38 -6.93 20.28
CA LEU A 162 -2.45 -6.37 18.95
C LEU A 162 -3.02 -4.94 19.01
N SER A 163 -2.32 -3.99 18.41
CA SER A 163 -2.87 -2.65 18.17
C SER A 163 -4.08 -2.73 17.21
N SER A 164 -4.84 -1.65 17.08
CA SER A 164 -5.95 -1.61 16.12
C SER A 164 -5.47 -1.84 14.67
N ALA A 165 -4.31 -1.29 14.31
CA ALA A 165 -3.70 -1.51 12.99
C ALA A 165 -3.26 -2.96 12.81
N ASP A 166 -2.61 -3.57 13.82
CA ASP A 166 -2.21 -4.98 13.77
C ASP A 166 -3.40 -5.93 13.57
N ARG A 167 -4.53 -5.65 14.23
CA ARG A 167 -5.76 -6.45 14.07
C ARG A 167 -6.28 -6.42 12.64
N ILE A 168 -6.25 -5.25 12.01
CA ILE A 168 -6.64 -5.08 10.60
C ILE A 168 -5.66 -5.82 9.70
N ASN A 169 -4.35 -5.64 9.89
CA ASN A 169 -3.31 -6.31 9.11
C ASN A 169 -3.39 -7.84 9.28
N TYR A 170 -3.67 -8.34 10.49
CA TYR A 170 -3.89 -9.76 10.74
C TYR A 170 -5.10 -10.29 9.97
N ALA A 171 -6.23 -9.58 10.00
CA ALA A 171 -7.40 -9.96 9.21
C ALA A 171 -7.09 -9.99 7.71
N PHE A 172 -6.38 -9.00 7.17
CA PHE A 172 -5.92 -9.01 5.77
C PHE A 172 -5.02 -10.21 5.46
N ALA A 173 -4.04 -10.51 6.31
CA ALA A 173 -3.16 -11.66 6.11
C ALA A 173 -3.93 -12.98 6.02
N LEU A 174 -4.93 -13.18 6.90
CA LEU A 174 -5.81 -14.36 6.90
C LEU A 174 -6.70 -14.41 5.65
N ILE A 175 -7.27 -13.28 5.24
CA ILE A 175 -8.09 -13.19 4.03
C ILE A 175 -7.28 -13.58 2.80
N LEU A 176 -6.09 -12.99 2.63
CA LEU A 176 -5.26 -13.16 1.45
C LEU A 176 -4.53 -14.52 1.45
N SER A 177 -4.30 -15.13 2.62
CA SER A 177 -3.78 -16.51 2.70
C SER A 177 -4.84 -17.57 2.41
N GLY A 178 -6.12 -17.18 2.32
CA GLY A 178 -7.25 -18.11 2.09
C GLY A 178 -7.79 -18.78 3.36
N GLU A 179 -7.38 -18.34 4.55
CA GLU A 179 -7.85 -18.86 5.84
C GLU A 179 -9.22 -18.26 6.24
N LYS A 180 -10.23 -18.44 5.38
CA LYS A 180 -11.53 -17.76 5.42
C LYS A 180 -12.22 -17.85 6.78
N GLU A 181 -12.30 -19.05 7.37
CA GLU A 181 -12.98 -19.25 8.65
C GLU A 181 -12.23 -18.59 9.81
N MET A 182 -10.90 -18.64 9.78
CA MET A 182 -10.07 -17.96 10.77
C MET A 182 -10.20 -16.44 10.61
N ALA A 183 -10.18 -15.93 9.38
CA ALA A 183 -10.38 -14.52 9.09
C ALA A 183 -11.70 -14.01 9.66
N ARG A 184 -12.82 -14.70 9.42
CA ARG A 184 -14.14 -14.33 9.96
C ARG A 184 -14.15 -14.28 11.48
N ARG A 185 -13.64 -15.32 12.16
CA ARG A 185 -13.56 -15.35 13.65
C ARG A 185 -12.70 -14.21 14.18
N THR A 186 -11.56 -13.94 13.55
CA THR A 186 -10.66 -12.86 13.92
C THR A 186 -11.34 -11.49 13.75
N ILE A 187 -12.02 -11.26 12.62
CA ILE A 187 -12.74 -10.03 12.37
C ILE A 187 -13.84 -9.81 13.41
N ASP A 188 -14.64 -10.84 13.69
CA ASP A 188 -15.75 -10.74 14.65
C ASP A 188 -15.28 -10.48 16.09
N SER A 189 -14.15 -11.07 16.47
CA SER A 189 -13.63 -10.97 17.84
C SER A 189 -12.75 -9.73 18.07
N LEU A 190 -11.96 -9.29 17.07
CA LEU A 190 -10.93 -8.28 17.28
C LEU A 190 -11.26 -6.92 16.66
N ILE A 191 -12.13 -6.85 15.63
CA ILE A 191 -12.46 -5.59 14.98
C ILE A 191 -13.72 -4.97 15.58
N THR A 192 -13.52 -3.90 16.32
CA THR A 192 -14.61 -3.19 17.03
C THR A 192 -15.31 -2.16 16.13
N ASP A 193 -14.59 -1.56 15.17
CA ASP A 193 -15.20 -0.61 14.23
C ASP A 193 -16.17 -1.33 13.30
N THR A 194 -17.43 -0.88 13.28
CA THR A 194 -18.52 -1.53 12.54
C THR A 194 -18.33 -1.44 11.03
N LEU A 195 -17.78 -0.32 10.54
CA LEU A 195 -17.56 -0.13 9.11
C LEU A 195 -16.39 -1.00 8.61
N ALA A 196 -15.27 -0.97 9.32
CA ALA A 196 -14.11 -1.81 9.02
C ALA A 196 -14.47 -3.29 9.10
N ARG A 197 -15.23 -3.72 10.12
CA ARG A 197 -15.74 -5.10 10.24
C ARG A 197 -16.54 -5.51 9.00
N LYS A 198 -17.52 -4.70 8.60
CA LYS A 198 -18.35 -4.98 7.42
C LYS A 198 -17.53 -5.10 6.14
N GLN A 199 -16.57 -4.19 5.94
CA GLN A 199 -15.71 -4.21 4.77
C GLN A 199 -14.81 -5.46 4.74
N LEU A 200 -14.16 -5.79 5.85
CA LEU A 200 -13.30 -6.97 5.95
C LEU A 200 -14.08 -8.28 5.76
N LEU A 201 -15.30 -8.39 6.32
CA LEU A 201 -16.18 -9.56 6.08
C LEU A 201 -16.55 -9.69 4.61
N GLN A 202 -16.85 -8.59 3.93
CA GLN A 202 -17.10 -8.61 2.48
C GLN A 202 -15.88 -9.07 1.69
N MET A 203 -14.67 -8.64 2.09
CA MET A 203 -13.41 -9.07 1.46
C MET A 203 -13.14 -10.58 1.63
N THR A 204 -13.65 -11.23 2.68
CA THR A 204 -13.49 -12.69 2.85
C THR A 204 -14.21 -13.49 1.77
N GLU A 205 -15.23 -12.90 1.11
CA GLU A 205 -15.96 -13.58 0.03
C GLU A 205 -15.21 -13.57 -1.31
N ASN A 206 -14.54 -12.45 -1.61
CA ASN A 206 -13.80 -12.25 -2.85
C ASN A 206 -12.44 -11.57 -2.59
N PRO A 207 -11.43 -12.29 -2.07
CA PRO A 207 -10.13 -11.70 -1.73
C PRO A 207 -9.43 -11.03 -2.92
N GLN A 208 -9.53 -11.62 -4.11
CA GLN A 208 -8.91 -11.08 -5.31
C GLN A 208 -9.59 -9.78 -5.77
N GLU A 209 -10.90 -9.70 -5.71
CA GLU A 209 -11.65 -8.48 -6.02
C GLU A 209 -11.30 -7.37 -5.01
N ALA A 210 -11.17 -7.74 -3.72
CA ALA A 210 -10.73 -6.83 -2.68
C ALA A 210 -9.33 -6.28 -2.96
N LEU A 211 -8.37 -7.13 -3.33
CA LEU A 211 -7.03 -6.70 -3.70
C LEU A 211 -7.03 -5.79 -4.95
N ASN A 212 -7.86 -6.10 -5.96
CA ASN A 212 -8.01 -5.28 -7.15
C ASN A 212 -8.70 -3.92 -6.87
N ALA A 213 -9.50 -3.84 -5.81
CA ALA A 213 -10.10 -2.59 -5.37
C ALA A 213 -9.10 -1.70 -4.60
N LEU A 214 -8.08 -2.31 -3.98
CA LEU A 214 -7.01 -1.59 -3.28
C LEU A 214 -5.96 -1.05 -4.27
N PHE A 215 -5.68 -1.81 -5.32
CA PHE A 215 -4.66 -1.49 -6.32
C PHE A 215 -5.24 -1.61 -7.73
N PRO A 216 -5.18 -0.57 -8.56
CA PRO A 216 -5.72 -0.54 -9.92
C PRO A 216 -5.13 -1.60 -10.85
#